data_ad708c954bdcc57f5560327f62e33416
#
_entry.id   ad708c954bdcc57f5560327f62e33416
#
_cell.length_a   1.000
_cell.length_b   1.000
_cell.length_c   1.000
_cell.angle_alpha   90.00
_cell.angle_beta   90.00
_cell.angle_gamma   90.00
#
_symmetry.space_group_name_H-M   'P 1'
#
loop_
_entity.id
_entity.type
_entity.pdbx_description
1 polymer ?
#
loop_
_entity_poly.entity_id
_entity_poly.type
_entity_poly.pdbx_seq_one_letter_code
_entity_poly.pdbx_strand_id
1 'polypeptide(L)'
;LWGSAVLFLLNLIVVNFFNAWLSIFVSFLVILWLYAKEAMKEEDRHTTFKNFYFYLIAGGLGLSLLFMFVRTPLFPSIQFSAEVSPSLLATVNIGFKTLSQNTANLFVGSGPGTFAYDYSLFKDPAINQTVVWGVRFGQGYSFISTVLSTLGFLGILSLLALVGISLITIFRNVARHESKHTLVSGLVAGCAFLLLGWFIYPENFTLSLLAFIVLGILMSILHRDDAPVWGIRDHSLSFRTPWMMFGFSLVTVFLIALSVAGIYVEAKRYIAASRFQNAVTVLQQTGNVDNAIQGIGSSASLDPVNDQYQRFLAQAYLLKTQSIISASLQKVPSPEIQADFRNAVNSAVGAMQAAIQLNKIESFNWRTAGSIYETLIPLVPGADQSAINAYTEASSLDPSNPTSYVDLGRTHMIISDTAQGLLNQRNATAEQVKQYSAIRTSS
;
A
#
# COMPACT_ATOMS: atom_id res chain seq x y z
N LEU A 1 9.66 9.85 31.79
CA LEU A 1 8.27 10.14 31.44
C LEU A 1 8.08 11.60 30.94
N TRP A 2 8.44 12.62 31.74
CA TRP A 2 8.27 14.02 31.32
C TRP A 2 9.14 14.39 30.11
N GLY A 3 10.39 13.92 30.04
CA GLY A 3 11.28 14.15 28.91
C GLY A 3 10.75 13.55 27.61
N SER A 4 10.18 12.35 27.64
CA SER A 4 9.57 11.72 26.45
C SER A 4 8.30 12.44 26.00
N ALA A 5 7.48 12.95 26.94
CA ALA A 5 6.30 13.73 26.60
C ALA A 5 6.67 15.06 25.91
N VAL A 6 7.72 15.75 26.41
CA VAL A 6 8.23 16.98 25.79
C VAL A 6 8.78 16.71 24.39
N LEU A 7 9.57 15.65 24.20
CA LEU A 7 10.09 15.27 22.88
C LEU A 7 8.97 14.90 21.90
N PHE A 8 7.94 14.19 22.37
CA PHE A 8 6.77 13.87 21.56
C PHE A 8 6.02 15.14 21.11
N LEU A 9 5.81 16.07 22.04
CA LEU A 9 5.15 17.36 21.77
C LEU A 9 5.95 18.21 20.78
N LEU A 10 7.27 18.26 20.92
CA LEU A 10 8.16 18.94 19.98
C LEU A 10 8.07 18.34 18.58
N ASN A 11 8.09 17.02 18.46
CA ASN A 11 7.91 16.34 17.17
C ASN A 11 6.56 16.67 16.53
N LEU A 12 5.46 16.65 17.30
CA LEU A 12 4.14 17.02 16.82
C LEU A 12 4.07 18.46 16.29
N ILE A 13 4.70 19.39 17.01
CA ILE A 13 4.78 20.80 16.62
C ILE A 13 5.59 20.98 15.34
N VAL A 14 6.69 20.25 15.21
CA VAL A 14 7.57 20.30 14.02
C VAL A 14 6.88 19.71 12.80
N VAL A 15 6.24 18.55 12.93
CA VAL A 15 5.53 17.89 11.83
C VAL A 15 4.21 18.60 11.48
N ASN A 16 3.55 19.16 12.48
CA ASN A 16 2.29 19.94 12.37
C ASN A 16 1.22 19.30 11.47
N PHE A 17 0.92 18.02 11.71
CA PHE A 17 -0.03 17.26 10.92
C PHE A 17 -1.45 17.38 11.48
N PHE A 18 -2.39 17.92 10.67
CA PHE A 18 -3.76 18.23 11.09
C PHE A 18 -4.50 17.03 11.73
N ASN A 19 -4.42 15.83 11.09
CA ASN A 19 -5.14 14.66 11.59
C ASN A 19 -4.61 14.18 12.97
N ALA A 20 -3.31 14.37 13.25
CA ALA A 20 -2.74 14.08 14.56
C ALA A 20 -3.28 15.05 15.61
N TRP A 21 -3.33 16.36 15.32
CA TRP A 21 -3.88 17.35 16.23
C TRP A 21 -5.38 17.13 16.49
N LEU A 22 -6.15 16.78 15.47
CA LEU A 22 -7.56 16.42 15.62
C LEU A 22 -7.74 15.20 16.54
N SER A 23 -6.92 14.17 16.36
CA SER A 23 -6.98 12.96 17.20
C SER A 23 -6.60 13.24 18.66
N ILE A 24 -5.59 14.11 18.87
CA ILE A 24 -5.19 14.57 20.20
C ILE A 24 -6.29 15.40 20.84
N PHE A 25 -6.91 16.30 20.09
CA PHE A 25 -8.01 17.13 20.59
C PHE A 25 -9.17 16.25 21.09
N VAL A 26 -9.59 15.25 20.29
CA VAL A 26 -10.64 14.30 20.71
C VAL A 26 -10.21 13.49 21.92
N SER A 27 -8.95 13.08 22.00
CA SER A 27 -8.42 12.37 23.18
C SER A 27 -8.48 13.21 24.46
N PHE A 28 -8.14 14.49 24.36
CA PHE A 28 -8.28 15.41 25.50
C PHE A 28 -9.73 15.71 25.85
N LEU A 29 -10.65 15.74 24.90
CA LEU A 29 -12.10 15.82 25.19
C LEU A 29 -12.57 14.59 25.96
N VAL A 30 -12.10 13.40 25.60
CA VAL A 30 -12.42 12.16 26.33
C VAL A 30 -11.87 12.23 27.76
N ILE A 31 -10.62 12.68 27.95
CA ILE A 31 -10.03 12.86 29.27
C ILE A 31 -10.82 13.90 30.08
N LEU A 32 -11.20 15.02 29.47
CA LEU A 32 -12.02 16.06 30.13
C LEU A 32 -13.38 15.51 30.57
N TRP A 33 -14.03 14.72 29.70
CA TRP A 33 -15.30 14.07 30.04
C TRP A 33 -15.17 13.12 31.23
N LEU A 34 -14.11 12.29 31.27
CA LEU A 34 -13.81 11.39 32.37
C LEU A 34 -13.56 12.17 33.66
N TYR A 35 -12.77 13.23 33.58
CA TYR A 35 -12.44 14.10 34.72
C TYR A 35 -13.68 14.83 35.25
N ALA A 36 -14.51 15.40 34.38
CA ALA A 36 -15.75 16.08 34.75
C ALA A 36 -16.73 15.13 35.45
N LYS A 37 -16.81 13.88 35.00
CA LYS A 37 -17.65 12.84 35.63
C LYS A 37 -17.19 12.52 37.04
N GLU A 38 -15.90 12.42 37.32
CA GLU A 38 -15.34 12.24 38.65
C GLU A 38 -15.65 13.44 39.55
N ALA A 39 -15.40 14.62 39.00
CA ALA A 39 -15.64 15.88 39.71
C ALA A 39 -17.09 16.13 40.13
N MET A 40 -18.06 15.62 39.35
CA MET A 40 -19.50 15.73 39.69
C MET A 40 -19.92 14.81 40.83
N LYS A 41 -19.11 13.81 41.18
CA LYS A 41 -19.39 12.88 42.29
C LYS A 41 -18.83 13.37 43.62
N GLU A 42 -17.80 14.22 43.61
CA GLU A 42 -17.25 14.82 44.82
C GLU A 42 -18.10 16.01 45.25
N GLU A 43 -18.49 16.09 46.53
CA GLU A 43 -19.32 17.19 47.07
C GLU A 43 -18.65 18.57 46.99
N ASP A 44 -17.35 18.62 46.74
CA ASP A 44 -16.55 19.83 46.76
C ASP A 44 -16.20 20.33 45.33
N ARG A 45 -17.19 20.88 44.64
CA ARG A 45 -17.10 21.42 43.26
C ARG A 45 -16.04 22.51 43.10
N HIS A 46 -15.69 23.24 44.19
CA HIS A 46 -14.74 24.37 44.11
C HIS A 46 -13.27 23.94 44.06
N THR A 47 -12.95 22.77 44.55
CA THR A 47 -11.54 22.25 44.54
C THR A 47 -11.17 21.68 43.17
N THR A 48 -12.12 21.18 42.42
CA THR A 48 -11.92 20.52 41.12
C THR A 48 -11.30 21.43 40.07
N PHE A 49 -11.79 22.67 39.96
CA PHE A 49 -11.26 23.66 39.01
C PHE A 49 -9.90 24.25 39.41
N LYS A 50 -9.44 24.01 40.62
CA LYS A 50 -8.11 24.46 41.11
C LYS A 50 -7.02 23.38 40.93
N ASN A 51 -7.37 22.21 40.45
CA ASN A 51 -6.42 21.10 40.29
C ASN A 51 -5.52 21.31 39.07
N PHE A 52 -4.23 21.07 39.26
CA PHE A 52 -3.21 21.10 38.19
C PHE A 52 -3.59 20.29 36.94
N TYR A 53 -4.24 19.14 37.13
CA TYR A 53 -4.70 18.28 36.01
C TYR A 53 -5.73 18.95 35.12
N PHE A 54 -6.65 19.75 35.66
CA PHE A 54 -7.60 20.51 34.85
C PHE A 54 -6.90 21.48 33.90
N TYR A 55 -5.94 22.24 34.42
CA TYR A 55 -5.18 23.19 33.57
C TYR A 55 -4.34 22.47 32.52
N LEU A 56 -3.82 21.29 32.83
CA LEU A 56 -3.06 20.49 31.88
C LEU A 56 -3.96 19.97 30.74
N ILE A 57 -5.19 19.52 31.04
CA ILE A 57 -6.18 19.10 30.04
C ILE A 57 -6.64 20.28 29.22
N ALA A 58 -6.97 21.41 29.84
CA ALA A 58 -7.39 22.64 29.16
C ALA A 58 -6.28 23.19 28.27
N GLY A 59 -5.03 23.17 28.74
CA GLY A 59 -3.85 23.54 27.97
C GLY A 59 -3.64 22.63 26.74
N GLY A 60 -3.80 21.31 26.91
CA GLY A 60 -3.73 20.33 25.81
C GLY A 60 -4.83 20.56 24.75
N LEU A 61 -6.05 20.84 25.19
CA LEU A 61 -7.16 21.20 24.30
C LEU A 61 -6.87 22.51 23.56
N GLY A 62 -6.42 23.54 24.28
CA GLY A 62 -6.09 24.84 23.67
C GLY A 62 -4.95 24.71 22.66
N LEU A 63 -3.90 23.96 23.00
CA LEU A 63 -2.77 23.73 22.13
C LEU A 63 -3.16 22.95 20.86
N SER A 64 -3.91 21.86 21.02
CA SER A 64 -4.37 21.06 19.89
C SER A 64 -5.28 21.87 18.96
N LEU A 65 -6.20 22.66 19.53
CA LEU A 65 -7.06 23.57 18.77
C LEU A 65 -6.24 24.63 18.02
N LEU A 66 -5.26 25.25 18.68
CA LEU A 66 -4.37 26.22 18.06
C LEU A 66 -3.68 25.66 16.81
N PHE A 67 -3.06 24.46 16.93
CA PHE A 67 -2.34 23.85 15.83
C PHE A 67 -3.23 23.27 14.74
N MET A 68 -4.51 23.01 14.98
CA MET A 68 -5.48 22.71 13.91
C MET A 68 -5.71 23.92 12.97
N PHE A 69 -5.58 25.14 13.47
CA PHE A 69 -5.74 26.36 12.66
C PHE A 69 -4.41 26.91 12.14
N VAL A 70 -3.31 26.76 12.87
CA VAL A 70 -1.97 27.15 12.42
C VAL A 70 -1.41 26.11 11.46
N ARG A 71 -1.67 26.29 10.16
CA ARG A 71 -1.24 25.35 9.10
C ARG A 71 0.15 25.65 8.54
N THR A 72 0.75 26.77 8.88
CA THR A 72 2.09 27.13 8.43
C THR A 72 3.14 26.34 9.21
N PRO A 73 4.12 25.71 8.53
CA PRO A 73 5.20 25.03 9.23
C PRO A 73 6.00 26.05 10.03
N LEU A 74 6.17 25.79 11.32
CA LEU A 74 6.97 26.68 12.21
C LEU A 74 8.46 26.67 11.84
N PHE A 75 8.90 25.63 11.13
CA PHE A 75 10.27 25.46 10.66
C PHE A 75 10.28 25.22 9.15
N PRO A 76 10.20 26.30 8.32
CA PRO A 76 10.12 26.17 6.86
C PRO A 76 11.35 25.49 6.22
N SER A 77 12.49 25.49 6.94
CA SER A 77 13.72 24.81 6.50
C SER A 77 13.64 23.27 6.58
N ILE A 78 12.69 22.73 7.35
CA ILE A 78 12.47 21.28 7.46
C ILE A 78 11.32 20.93 6.55
N GLN A 79 11.63 20.41 5.37
CA GLN A 79 10.62 19.93 4.44
C GLN A 79 10.33 18.45 4.74
N PHE A 80 9.13 18.16 5.22
CA PHE A 80 8.60 16.81 5.26
C PHE A 80 7.96 16.49 3.93
N SER A 81 8.17 15.26 3.45
CA SER A 81 7.43 14.78 2.28
C SER A 81 5.94 14.85 2.58
N ALA A 82 5.20 15.60 1.76
CA ALA A 82 3.75 15.65 1.90
C ALA A 82 3.18 14.24 1.68
N GLU A 83 2.46 13.74 2.67
CA GLU A 83 1.71 12.51 2.51
C GLU A 83 0.48 12.81 1.64
N VAL A 84 0.45 12.21 0.46
CA VAL A 84 -0.63 12.40 -0.50
C VAL A 84 -1.50 11.15 -0.52
N SER A 85 -2.79 11.32 -0.34
CA SER A 85 -3.80 10.27 -0.43
C SER A 85 -4.94 10.70 -1.36
N PRO A 86 -5.70 9.77 -1.94
CA PRO A 86 -6.93 10.10 -2.66
C PRO A 86 -7.92 10.80 -1.73
N SER A 87 -8.80 11.63 -2.29
CA SER A 87 -9.89 12.22 -1.48
C SER A 87 -10.85 11.12 -0.97
N LEU A 88 -11.56 11.43 0.13
CA LEU A 88 -12.57 10.50 0.68
C LEU A 88 -13.61 10.12 -0.39
N LEU A 89 -14.10 11.10 -1.15
CA LEU A 89 -15.09 10.87 -2.20
C LEU A 89 -14.53 9.95 -3.31
N ALA A 90 -13.30 10.20 -3.75
CA ALA A 90 -12.65 9.34 -4.74
C ALA A 90 -12.50 7.90 -4.23
N THR A 91 -12.04 7.72 -2.98
CA THR A 91 -11.88 6.40 -2.35
C THR A 91 -13.21 5.64 -2.25
N VAL A 92 -14.26 6.32 -1.79
CA VAL A 92 -15.60 5.72 -1.64
C VAL A 92 -16.18 5.35 -3.01
N ASN A 93 -16.02 6.19 -4.02
CA ASN A 93 -16.46 5.88 -5.39
C ASN A 93 -15.73 4.67 -5.97
N ILE A 94 -14.42 4.56 -5.76
CA ILE A 94 -13.64 3.38 -6.14
C ILE A 94 -14.20 2.14 -5.42
N GLY A 95 -14.40 2.22 -4.10
CA GLY A 95 -14.96 1.13 -3.31
C GLY A 95 -16.30 0.66 -3.86
N PHE A 96 -17.25 1.56 -4.13
CA PHE A 96 -18.56 1.19 -4.69
C PHE A 96 -18.44 0.56 -6.09
N LYS A 97 -17.57 1.07 -6.96
CA LYS A 97 -17.34 0.46 -8.27
C LYS A 97 -16.75 -0.93 -8.15
N THR A 98 -15.80 -1.14 -7.23
CA THR A 98 -15.22 -2.47 -6.93
C THR A 98 -16.28 -3.44 -6.44
N LEU A 99 -17.12 -3.02 -5.49
CA LEU A 99 -18.19 -3.85 -4.95
C LEU A 99 -19.27 -4.21 -5.99
N SER A 100 -19.50 -3.34 -6.97
CA SER A 100 -20.50 -3.56 -8.02
C SER A 100 -20.04 -4.48 -9.16
N GLN A 101 -18.75 -4.87 -9.21
CA GLN A 101 -18.24 -5.74 -10.28
C GLN A 101 -18.87 -7.14 -10.27
N ASN A 102 -19.01 -7.73 -9.09
CA ASN A 102 -19.60 -9.06 -8.93
C ASN A 102 -20.05 -9.29 -7.47
N THR A 103 -20.85 -10.34 -7.26
CA THR A 103 -21.40 -10.67 -5.94
C THR A 103 -20.32 -11.02 -4.90
N ALA A 104 -19.21 -11.64 -5.30
CA ALA A 104 -18.14 -11.97 -4.38
C ALA A 104 -17.47 -10.69 -3.86
N ASN A 105 -17.17 -9.74 -4.74
CA ASN A 105 -16.61 -8.45 -4.36
C ASN A 105 -17.53 -7.65 -3.42
N LEU A 106 -18.84 -7.75 -3.60
CA LEU A 106 -19.81 -7.10 -2.69
C LEU A 106 -19.61 -7.55 -1.24
N PHE A 107 -19.37 -8.85 -1.01
CA PHE A 107 -19.25 -9.39 0.34
C PHE A 107 -17.84 -9.36 0.91
N VAL A 108 -16.83 -9.72 0.11
CA VAL A 108 -15.44 -9.90 0.58
C VAL A 108 -14.44 -8.93 -0.05
N GLY A 109 -14.90 -8.00 -0.91
CA GLY A 109 -14.04 -7.04 -1.59
C GLY A 109 -13.14 -7.67 -2.66
N SER A 110 -12.18 -6.90 -3.15
CA SER A 110 -11.19 -7.34 -4.13
C SER A 110 -10.04 -8.14 -3.52
N GLY A 111 -9.90 -8.13 -2.19
CA GLY A 111 -8.87 -8.81 -1.44
C GLY A 111 -7.95 -7.85 -0.66
N PRO A 112 -7.28 -8.33 0.40
CA PRO A 112 -6.31 -7.53 1.15
C PRO A 112 -5.17 -7.04 0.27
N GLY A 113 -4.82 -5.76 0.36
CA GLY A 113 -3.71 -5.16 -0.39
C GLY A 113 -3.97 -4.90 -1.87
N THR A 114 -5.21 -5.06 -2.35
CA THR A 114 -5.58 -4.88 -3.77
C THR A 114 -6.01 -3.47 -4.14
N PHE A 115 -6.07 -2.53 -3.21
CA PHE A 115 -6.55 -1.17 -3.47
C PHE A 115 -5.84 -0.49 -4.65
N ALA A 116 -4.55 -0.76 -4.86
CA ALA A 116 -3.80 -0.20 -5.98
C ALA A 116 -4.38 -0.60 -7.35
N TYR A 117 -4.90 -1.82 -7.47
CA TYR A 117 -5.55 -2.32 -8.69
C TYR A 117 -6.94 -1.71 -8.87
N ASP A 118 -7.73 -1.65 -7.78
CA ASP A 118 -9.03 -0.98 -7.77
C ASP A 118 -8.89 0.50 -8.16
N TYR A 119 -7.87 1.16 -7.61
CA TYR A 119 -7.54 2.55 -7.94
C TYR A 119 -7.20 2.70 -9.42
N SER A 120 -6.32 1.86 -9.96
CA SER A 120 -5.95 1.92 -11.38
C SER A 120 -7.16 1.75 -12.28
N LEU A 121 -8.03 0.79 -11.96
CA LEU A 121 -9.20 0.46 -12.77
C LEU A 121 -10.30 1.52 -12.71
N PHE A 122 -10.52 2.15 -11.54
CA PHE A 122 -11.71 2.98 -11.28
C PHE A 122 -11.42 4.45 -10.95
N LYS A 123 -10.16 4.89 -10.96
CA LYS A 123 -9.82 6.30 -10.71
C LYS A 123 -10.53 7.21 -11.72
N ASP A 124 -10.91 8.40 -11.25
CA ASP A 124 -11.54 9.40 -12.10
C ASP A 124 -10.51 9.98 -13.08
N PRO A 125 -10.83 10.08 -14.38
CA PRO A 125 -9.97 10.74 -15.37
C PRO A 125 -9.58 12.20 -15.02
N ALA A 126 -10.40 12.90 -14.22
CA ALA A 126 -10.09 14.24 -13.74
C ALA A 126 -8.78 14.33 -12.94
N ILE A 127 -8.31 13.21 -12.37
CA ILE A 127 -7.02 13.18 -11.67
C ILE A 127 -5.85 13.50 -12.60
N ASN A 128 -6.00 13.24 -13.91
CA ASN A 128 -4.98 13.54 -14.90
C ASN A 128 -4.70 15.05 -15.06
N GLN A 129 -5.58 15.91 -14.54
CA GLN A 129 -5.39 17.37 -14.50
C GLN A 129 -4.66 17.83 -13.24
N THR A 130 -4.28 16.92 -12.34
CA THR A 130 -3.63 17.24 -11.07
C THR A 130 -2.14 16.90 -11.10
N VAL A 131 -1.37 17.45 -10.17
CA VAL A 131 0.07 17.13 -10.01
C VAL A 131 0.34 15.68 -9.63
N VAL A 132 -0.69 14.95 -9.19
CA VAL A 132 -0.59 13.55 -8.76
C VAL A 132 -1.11 12.55 -9.81
N TRP A 133 -1.32 12.99 -11.06
CA TRP A 133 -1.87 12.16 -12.14
C TRP A 133 -1.12 10.84 -12.35
N GLY A 134 0.20 10.84 -12.22
CA GLY A 134 1.05 9.67 -12.40
C GLY A 134 1.23 8.82 -11.13
N VAL A 135 0.63 9.24 -9.99
CA VAL A 135 0.75 8.53 -8.73
C VAL A 135 -0.28 7.40 -8.67
N ARG A 136 0.18 6.20 -8.40
CA ARG A 136 -0.67 5.05 -8.10
C ARG A 136 -0.77 4.87 -6.60
N PHE A 137 -1.96 5.09 -6.06
CA PHE A 137 -2.19 4.97 -4.63
C PHE A 137 -2.42 3.51 -4.24
N GLY A 138 -1.63 3.02 -3.27
CA GLY A 138 -1.79 1.68 -2.70
C GLY A 138 -2.87 1.59 -1.64
N GLN A 139 -3.40 2.73 -1.19
CA GLN A 139 -4.42 2.84 -0.15
C GLN A 139 -5.27 4.09 -0.38
N GLY A 140 -6.49 4.09 0.18
CA GLY A 140 -7.43 5.19 0.07
C GLY A 140 -7.20 6.29 1.11
N TYR A 141 -8.21 7.15 1.26
CA TYR A 141 -8.20 8.29 2.18
C TYR A 141 -7.96 7.88 3.64
N SER A 142 -8.60 6.78 4.07
CA SER A 142 -8.50 6.27 5.44
C SER A 142 -8.51 4.75 5.45
N PHE A 143 -8.10 4.16 6.59
CA PHE A 143 -8.14 2.71 6.76
C PHE A 143 -9.54 2.14 6.48
N ILE A 144 -10.59 2.71 7.11
CA ILE A 144 -11.98 2.24 6.93
C ILE A 144 -12.43 2.38 5.48
N SER A 145 -12.11 3.50 4.81
CA SER A 145 -12.51 3.68 3.41
C SER A 145 -11.75 2.75 2.45
N THR A 146 -10.52 2.36 2.79
CA THR A 146 -9.77 1.34 2.06
C THR A 146 -10.36 -0.06 2.26
N VAL A 147 -10.76 -0.40 3.48
CA VAL A 147 -11.43 -1.67 3.82
C VAL A 147 -12.70 -1.88 3.01
N LEU A 148 -13.41 -0.81 2.64
CA LEU A 148 -14.61 -0.89 1.81
C LEU A 148 -14.36 -1.62 0.48
N SER A 149 -13.33 -1.26 -0.26
CA SER A 149 -13.00 -1.92 -1.53
C SER A 149 -12.31 -3.27 -1.32
N THR A 150 -11.40 -3.36 -0.35
CA THR A 150 -10.51 -4.51 -0.19
C THR A 150 -11.13 -5.69 0.56
N LEU A 151 -12.01 -5.43 1.54
CA LEU A 151 -12.65 -6.46 2.37
C LEU A 151 -14.17 -6.48 2.24
N GLY A 152 -14.75 -5.60 1.44
CA GLY A 152 -16.17 -5.57 1.14
C GLY A 152 -17.08 -5.29 2.33
N PHE A 153 -18.35 -5.63 2.16
CA PHE A 153 -19.39 -5.36 3.17
C PHE A 153 -19.13 -6.13 4.48
N LEU A 154 -18.70 -7.38 4.42
CA LEU A 154 -18.41 -8.17 5.62
C LEU A 154 -17.21 -7.63 6.38
N GLY A 155 -16.17 -7.14 5.68
CA GLY A 155 -15.03 -6.50 6.31
C GLY A 155 -15.40 -5.22 7.04
N ILE A 156 -16.14 -4.33 6.40
CA ILE A 156 -16.66 -3.10 7.04
C ILE A 156 -17.53 -3.43 8.24
N LEU A 157 -18.48 -4.35 8.08
CA LEU A 157 -19.41 -4.70 9.16
C LEU A 157 -18.66 -5.28 10.38
N SER A 158 -17.68 -6.17 10.15
CA SER A 158 -16.86 -6.74 11.23
C SER A 158 -16.03 -5.69 11.95
N LEU A 159 -15.43 -4.76 11.20
CA LEU A 159 -14.64 -3.68 11.77
C LEU A 159 -15.49 -2.69 12.57
N LEU A 160 -16.64 -2.28 12.01
CA LEU A 160 -17.60 -1.41 12.72
C LEU A 160 -18.21 -2.10 13.95
N ALA A 161 -18.47 -3.40 13.89
CA ALA A 161 -18.89 -4.18 15.04
C ALA A 161 -17.82 -4.22 16.13
N LEU A 162 -16.55 -4.45 15.76
CA LEU A 162 -15.44 -4.41 16.70
C LEU A 162 -15.34 -3.04 17.40
N VAL A 163 -15.36 -1.95 16.63
CA VAL A 163 -15.31 -0.58 17.18
C VAL A 163 -16.55 -0.30 18.04
N GLY A 164 -17.73 -0.64 17.55
CA GLY A 164 -19.01 -0.42 18.27
C GLY A 164 -19.09 -1.17 19.59
N ILE A 165 -18.75 -2.47 19.58
CA ILE A 165 -18.73 -3.29 20.80
C ILE A 165 -17.69 -2.73 21.80
N SER A 166 -16.52 -2.32 21.31
CA SER A 166 -15.48 -1.75 22.14
C SER A 166 -15.93 -0.44 22.80
N LEU A 167 -16.52 0.47 22.02
CA LEU A 167 -17.04 1.74 22.54
C LEU A 167 -18.19 1.51 23.55
N ILE A 168 -19.13 0.60 23.27
CA ILE A 168 -20.22 0.26 24.18
C ILE A 168 -19.64 -0.29 25.50
N THR A 169 -18.65 -1.17 25.43
CA THR A 169 -18.00 -1.76 26.60
C THR A 169 -17.30 -0.70 27.43
N ILE A 170 -16.52 0.18 26.78
CA ILE A 170 -15.83 1.31 27.45
C ILE A 170 -16.87 2.20 28.13
N PHE A 171 -17.90 2.63 27.40
CA PHE A 171 -18.95 3.52 27.93
C PHE A 171 -19.67 2.92 29.13
N ARG A 172 -20.09 1.66 29.04
CA ARG A 172 -20.81 0.97 30.12
C ARG A 172 -19.97 0.79 31.37
N ASN A 173 -18.72 0.39 31.23
CA ASN A 173 -17.82 0.18 32.37
C ASN A 173 -17.39 1.50 33.00
N VAL A 174 -17.00 2.47 32.19
CA VAL A 174 -16.70 3.82 32.69
C VAL A 174 -17.92 4.50 33.31
N ALA A 175 -19.13 4.25 32.80
CA ALA A 175 -20.35 4.80 33.39
C ALA A 175 -20.68 4.20 34.78
N ARG A 176 -20.36 2.93 35.01
CA ARG A 176 -20.74 2.19 36.23
C ARG A 176 -19.70 2.24 37.36
N HIS A 177 -18.41 2.22 36.97
CA HIS A 177 -17.34 2.10 37.96
C HIS A 177 -16.65 3.44 38.20
N GLU A 178 -16.15 3.64 39.42
CA GLU A 178 -15.25 4.73 39.74
C GLU A 178 -13.90 4.43 39.11
N SER A 179 -13.64 5.09 37.99
CA SER A 179 -12.37 4.99 37.29
C SER A 179 -11.27 5.77 38.02
N LYS A 180 -10.94 5.35 39.29
CA LYS A 180 -9.87 5.96 40.08
C LYS A 180 -8.46 5.72 39.51
N HIS A 181 -8.36 5.01 38.38
CA HIS A 181 -7.06 4.66 37.82
C HIS A 181 -6.72 5.55 36.63
N THR A 182 -5.80 6.46 36.80
CA THR A 182 -5.18 7.31 35.76
C THR A 182 -4.77 6.49 34.54
N LEU A 183 -4.36 5.22 34.75
CA LEU A 183 -4.02 4.29 33.68
C LEU A 183 -5.20 4.00 32.76
N VAL A 184 -6.39 3.74 33.29
CA VAL A 184 -7.59 3.44 32.50
C VAL A 184 -8.00 4.65 31.67
N SER A 185 -7.99 5.84 32.26
CA SER A 185 -8.29 7.09 31.56
C SER A 185 -7.30 7.34 30.41
N GLY A 186 -6.02 7.09 30.64
CA GLY A 186 -5.00 7.17 29.58
C GLY A 186 -5.19 6.16 28.45
N LEU A 187 -5.54 4.91 28.78
CA LEU A 187 -5.83 3.88 27.78
C LEU A 187 -7.09 4.18 26.97
N VAL A 188 -8.15 4.69 27.60
CA VAL A 188 -9.39 5.11 26.91
C VAL A 188 -9.11 6.26 25.93
N ALA A 189 -8.33 7.26 26.36
CA ALA A 189 -7.92 8.36 25.49
C ALA A 189 -7.02 7.88 24.34
N GLY A 190 -6.07 6.98 24.63
CA GLY A 190 -5.23 6.35 23.61
C GLY A 190 -6.04 5.53 22.60
N CYS A 191 -7.05 4.77 23.05
CA CYS A 191 -7.99 4.09 22.16
C CYS A 191 -8.76 5.09 21.29
N ALA A 192 -9.25 6.19 21.86
CA ALA A 192 -9.97 7.22 21.11
C ALA A 192 -9.08 7.83 20.01
N PHE A 193 -7.81 8.12 20.33
CA PHE A 193 -6.81 8.59 19.36
C PHE A 193 -6.62 7.61 18.20
N LEU A 194 -6.36 6.35 18.50
CA LEU A 194 -6.03 5.32 17.51
C LEU A 194 -7.25 4.92 16.68
N LEU A 195 -8.42 4.76 17.30
CA LEU A 195 -9.64 4.43 16.58
C LEU A 195 -10.11 5.56 15.68
N LEU A 196 -9.99 6.83 16.12
CA LEU A 196 -10.28 7.97 15.25
C LEU A 196 -9.32 7.99 14.05
N GLY A 197 -8.05 7.63 14.26
CA GLY A 197 -7.08 7.48 13.18
C GLY A 197 -7.56 6.57 12.05
N TRP A 198 -8.27 5.48 12.35
CA TRP A 198 -8.81 4.59 11.31
C TRP A 198 -9.83 5.27 10.38
N PHE A 199 -10.49 6.31 10.84
CA PHE A 199 -11.49 7.06 10.05
C PHE A 199 -10.88 8.20 9.22
N ILE A 200 -9.77 8.80 9.69
CA ILE A 200 -9.25 10.04 9.10
C ILE A 200 -7.83 9.91 8.54
N TYR A 201 -7.20 8.73 8.68
CA TYR A 201 -5.83 8.50 8.26
C TYR A 201 -5.70 7.22 7.43
N PRO A 202 -4.85 7.20 6.39
CA PRO A 202 -4.56 6.01 5.61
C PRO A 202 -4.06 4.84 6.47
N GLU A 203 -4.14 3.64 5.93
CA GLU A 203 -3.70 2.44 6.64
C GLU A 203 -2.22 2.55 7.03
N ASN A 204 -1.95 2.30 8.31
CA ASN A 204 -0.60 2.22 8.84
C ASN A 204 -0.50 1.01 9.77
N PHE A 205 0.29 0.02 9.38
CA PHE A 205 0.43 -1.22 10.14
C PHE A 205 0.81 -0.99 11.61
N THR A 206 1.75 -0.06 11.86
CA THR A 206 2.22 0.23 13.22
C THR A 206 1.09 0.81 14.09
N LEU A 207 0.32 1.77 13.55
CA LEU A 207 -0.81 2.36 14.26
C LEU A 207 -1.93 1.35 14.48
N SER A 208 -2.23 0.52 13.49
CA SER A 208 -3.26 -0.52 13.58
C SER A 208 -2.87 -1.59 14.61
N LEU A 209 -1.62 -2.06 14.59
CA LEU A 209 -1.12 -2.99 15.59
C LEU A 209 -1.20 -2.41 17.01
N LEU A 210 -0.77 -1.15 17.17
CA LEU A 210 -0.86 -0.45 18.47
C LEU A 210 -2.32 -0.30 18.91
N ALA A 211 -3.24 -0.01 18.00
CA ALA A 211 -4.67 0.07 18.30
C ALA A 211 -5.22 -1.25 18.87
N PHE A 212 -4.91 -2.38 18.23
CA PHE A 212 -5.32 -3.69 18.73
C PHE A 212 -4.68 -4.03 20.09
N ILE A 213 -3.40 -3.72 20.30
CA ILE A 213 -2.71 -3.95 21.58
C ILE A 213 -3.36 -3.12 22.71
N VAL A 214 -3.52 -1.80 22.48
CA VAL A 214 -4.08 -0.90 23.50
C VAL A 214 -5.53 -1.26 23.80
N LEU A 215 -6.31 -1.60 22.76
CA LEU A 215 -7.68 -2.07 22.91
C LEU A 215 -7.75 -3.38 23.70
N GLY A 216 -6.89 -4.34 23.39
CA GLY A 216 -6.81 -5.63 24.11
C GLY A 216 -6.47 -5.46 25.58
N ILE A 217 -5.48 -4.60 25.91
CA ILE A 217 -5.12 -4.27 27.30
C ILE A 217 -6.30 -3.61 28.01
N LEU A 218 -6.92 -2.62 27.38
CA LEU A 218 -8.07 -1.90 27.96
C LEU A 218 -9.23 -2.87 28.23
N MET A 219 -9.58 -3.72 27.27
CA MET A 219 -10.66 -4.71 27.43
C MET A 219 -10.36 -5.71 28.53
N SER A 220 -9.11 -6.15 28.68
CA SER A 220 -8.67 -7.04 29.75
C SER A 220 -8.83 -6.40 31.14
N ILE A 221 -8.50 -5.11 31.28
CA ILE A 221 -8.65 -4.39 32.55
C ILE A 221 -10.14 -4.19 32.88
N LEU A 222 -10.94 -3.76 31.89
CA LEU A 222 -12.37 -3.50 32.09
C LEU A 222 -13.17 -4.78 32.35
N HIS A 223 -12.73 -5.93 31.85
CA HIS A 223 -13.36 -7.22 32.09
C HIS A 223 -13.18 -7.72 33.53
N ARG A 224 -12.10 -7.32 34.18
CA ARG A 224 -11.75 -7.76 35.54
C ARG A 224 -12.67 -7.17 36.62
N ASP A 225 -13.40 -6.10 36.33
CA ASP A 225 -14.24 -5.35 37.27
C ASP A 225 -15.73 -5.74 37.25
N ASP A 226 -16.06 -7.03 37.02
CA ASP A 226 -17.32 -7.68 37.42
C ASP A 226 -18.64 -7.30 36.75
N ALA A 227 -18.70 -7.10 35.47
CA ALA A 227 -19.99 -7.20 34.79
C ALA A 227 -19.90 -8.09 33.54
N PRO A 228 -20.66 -9.19 33.46
CA PRO A 228 -20.69 -9.99 32.25
C PRO A 228 -21.20 -9.12 31.09
N VAL A 229 -20.31 -8.72 30.21
CA VAL A 229 -20.67 -8.06 28.96
C VAL A 229 -21.34 -9.13 28.09
N TRP A 230 -22.61 -8.94 27.80
CA TRP A 230 -23.40 -9.84 26.96
C TRP A 230 -23.60 -11.28 27.47
N GLY A 231 -23.60 -11.51 28.80
CA GLY A 231 -23.81 -12.85 29.34
C GLY A 231 -22.69 -13.85 29.09
N ILE A 232 -21.54 -13.36 28.60
CA ILE A 232 -20.31 -14.17 28.47
C ILE A 232 -19.80 -14.38 29.90
N ARG A 233 -20.09 -15.55 30.46
CA ARG A 233 -19.49 -16.00 31.73
C ARG A 233 -18.00 -16.21 31.52
N ASP A 234 -17.20 -15.94 32.53
CA ASP A 234 -15.79 -16.35 32.55
C ASP A 234 -15.70 -17.85 32.35
N HIS A 235 -15.45 -18.24 31.13
CA HIS A 235 -15.06 -19.61 30.85
C HIS A 235 -13.57 -19.73 31.12
N SER A 236 -13.22 -20.02 32.40
CA SER A 236 -11.90 -20.54 32.69
C SER A 236 -11.75 -21.83 31.86
N LEU A 237 -10.83 -21.84 30.91
CA LEU A 237 -10.44 -23.05 30.19
C LEU A 237 -9.81 -24.02 31.20
N SER A 238 -10.67 -24.73 31.97
CA SER A 238 -10.20 -25.81 32.82
C SER A 238 -10.05 -27.06 31.97
N PHE A 239 -8.84 -27.41 31.64
CA PHE A 239 -8.53 -28.65 30.98
C PHE A 239 -8.76 -29.80 31.96
N ARG A 240 -9.96 -30.37 31.99
CA ARG A 240 -10.36 -31.46 32.90
C ARG A 240 -9.79 -32.83 32.48
N THR A 241 -9.34 -32.95 31.23
CA THR A 241 -8.81 -34.21 30.71
C THR A 241 -7.38 -34.03 30.19
N PRO A 242 -6.46 -34.98 30.44
CA PRO A 242 -5.09 -34.95 29.93
C PRO A 242 -5.03 -34.81 28.40
N TRP A 243 -6.02 -35.36 27.68
CA TRP A 243 -6.13 -35.26 26.23
C TRP A 243 -6.36 -33.83 25.72
N MET A 244 -7.17 -33.06 26.43
CA MET A 244 -7.38 -31.63 26.07
C MET A 244 -6.12 -30.81 26.34
N MET A 245 -5.38 -31.09 27.41
CA MET A 245 -4.09 -30.43 27.68
C MET A 245 -3.06 -30.76 26.60
N PHE A 246 -3.00 -32.04 26.17
CA PHE A 246 -2.13 -32.45 25.09
C PHE A 246 -2.49 -31.76 23.77
N GLY A 247 -3.77 -31.72 23.38
CA GLY A 247 -4.25 -31.04 22.20
C GLY A 247 -3.90 -29.54 22.21
N PHE A 248 -4.12 -28.84 23.34
CA PHE A 248 -3.75 -27.43 23.48
C PHE A 248 -2.25 -27.20 23.35
N SER A 249 -1.44 -28.05 24.01
CA SER A 249 0.04 -27.98 23.90
C SER A 249 0.49 -28.19 22.46
N LEU A 250 -0.11 -29.15 21.73
CA LEU A 250 0.21 -29.41 20.33
C LEU A 250 -0.10 -28.19 19.45
N VAL A 251 -1.30 -27.59 19.62
CA VAL A 251 -1.68 -26.36 18.91
C VAL A 251 -0.74 -25.22 19.22
N THR A 252 -0.36 -25.03 20.48
CA THR A 252 0.58 -23.97 20.88
C THR A 252 1.95 -24.18 20.22
N VAL A 253 2.49 -25.38 20.24
CA VAL A 253 3.77 -25.71 19.58
C VAL A 253 3.68 -25.47 18.08
N PHE A 254 2.57 -25.88 17.46
CA PHE A 254 2.32 -25.64 16.02
C PHE A 254 2.27 -24.14 15.71
N LEU A 255 1.59 -23.32 16.51
CA LEU A 255 1.53 -21.87 16.34
C LEU A 255 2.90 -21.20 16.50
N ILE A 256 3.72 -21.67 17.47
CA ILE A 256 5.09 -21.19 17.63
C ILE A 256 5.93 -21.56 16.37
N ALA A 257 5.85 -22.79 15.92
CA ALA A 257 6.57 -23.22 14.70
C ALA A 257 6.15 -22.39 13.47
N LEU A 258 4.84 -22.15 13.31
CA LEU A 258 4.29 -21.32 12.23
C LEU A 258 4.80 -19.86 12.34
N SER A 259 4.88 -19.31 13.56
CA SER A 259 5.41 -17.95 13.79
C SER A 259 6.89 -17.87 13.43
N VAL A 260 7.71 -18.85 13.80
CA VAL A 260 9.13 -18.91 13.44
C VAL A 260 9.30 -19.03 11.92
N ALA A 261 8.50 -19.86 11.25
CA ALA A 261 8.49 -19.98 9.80
C ALA A 261 8.10 -18.65 9.13
N GLY A 262 7.09 -17.96 9.66
CA GLY A 262 6.69 -16.61 9.20
C GLY A 262 7.82 -15.61 9.31
N ILE A 263 8.50 -15.53 10.46
CA ILE A 263 9.65 -14.65 10.67
C ILE A 263 10.77 -14.96 9.65
N TYR A 264 11.03 -16.23 9.39
CA TYR A 264 12.04 -16.62 8.40
C TYR A 264 11.67 -16.16 6.99
N VAL A 265 10.41 -16.30 6.58
CA VAL A 265 9.92 -15.84 5.26
C VAL A 265 10.04 -14.31 5.15
N GLU A 266 9.59 -13.58 6.17
CA GLU A 266 9.67 -12.10 6.17
C GLU A 266 11.12 -11.59 6.20
N ALA A 267 12.02 -12.27 6.90
CA ALA A 267 13.45 -11.95 6.88
C ALA A 267 14.04 -12.13 5.47
N LYS A 268 13.68 -13.20 4.75
CA LYS A 268 14.09 -13.40 3.34
C LYS A 268 13.56 -12.30 2.43
N ARG A 269 12.28 -11.91 2.58
CA ARG A 269 11.66 -10.81 1.83
C ARG A 269 12.34 -9.47 2.11
N TYR A 270 12.67 -9.20 3.37
CA TYR A 270 13.40 -7.99 3.74
C TYR A 270 14.80 -7.93 3.09
N ILE A 271 15.53 -9.04 3.12
CA ILE A 271 16.84 -9.15 2.46
C ILE A 271 16.70 -8.97 0.94
N ALA A 272 15.68 -9.58 0.32
CA ALA A 272 15.39 -9.43 -1.09
C ALA A 272 15.11 -7.96 -1.45
N ALA A 273 14.26 -7.28 -0.68
CA ALA A 273 13.93 -5.86 -0.88
C ALA A 273 15.17 -4.96 -0.73
N SER A 274 16.01 -5.21 0.28
CA SER A 274 17.26 -4.46 0.48
C SER A 274 18.22 -4.63 -0.69
N ARG A 275 18.42 -5.86 -1.18
CA ARG A 275 19.27 -6.13 -2.35
C ARG A 275 18.71 -5.48 -3.62
N PHE A 276 17.41 -5.57 -3.82
CA PHE A 276 16.73 -4.94 -4.93
C PHE A 276 16.95 -3.42 -4.94
N GLN A 277 16.69 -2.77 -3.80
CA GLN A 277 16.88 -1.32 -3.67
C GLN A 277 18.34 -0.91 -3.94
N ASN A 278 19.28 -1.68 -3.43
CA ASN A 278 20.72 -1.44 -3.68
C ASN A 278 21.05 -1.60 -5.18
N ALA A 279 20.56 -2.66 -5.83
CA ALA A 279 20.80 -2.89 -7.25
C ALA A 279 20.22 -1.77 -8.13
N VAL A 280 19.02 -1.28 -7.83
CA VAL A 280 18.42 -0.15 -8.53
C VAL A 280 19.20 1.14 -8.31
N THR A 281 19.64 1.40 -7.08
CA THR A 281 20.45 2.58 -6.74
C THR A 281 21.81 2.54 -7.47
N VAL A 282 22.48 1.39 -7.49
CA VAL A 282 23.75 1.21 -8.23
C VAL A 282 23.54 1.43 -9.73
N LEU A 283 22.45 0.92 -10.30
CA LEU A 283 22.12 1.15 -11.71
C LEU A 283 21.95 2.65 -12.01
N GLN A 284 21.23 3.36 -11.16
CA GLN A 284 21.00 4.80 -11.32
C GLN A 284 22.28 5.64 -11.20
N GLN A 285 23.20 5.24 -10.31
CA GLN A 285 24.42 5.98 -10.04
C GLN A 285 25.55 5.67 -11.03
N THR A 286 25.68 4.41 -11.46
CA THR A 286 26.81 3.93 -12.26
C THR A 286 26.47 3.59 -13.70
N GLY A 287 25.18 3.40 -14.02
CA GLY A 287 24.75 2.88 -15.32
C GLY A 287 25.14 1.41 -15.57
N ASN A 288 25.69 0.69 -14.58
CA ASN A 288 26.15 -0.69 -14.76
C ASN A 288 24.99 -1.68 -14.76
N VAL A 289 24.55 -2.06 -15.96
CA VAL A 289 23.41 -2.95 -16.19
C VAL A 289 23.68 -4.37 -15.72
N ASP A 290 24.91 -4.89 -15.85
CA ASP A 290 25.23 -6.27 -15.46
C ASP A 290 25.18 -6.46 -13.94
N ASN A 291 25.67 -5.49 -13.18
CA ASN A 291 25.55 -5.49 -11.72
C ASN A 291 24.08 -5.40 -11.28
N ALA A 292 23.27 -4.61 -11.99
CA ALA A 292 21.84 -4.53 -11.72
C ALA A 292 21.12 -5.88 -11.98
N ILE A 293 21.40 -6.53 -13.10
CA ILE A 293 20.86 -7.85 -13.43
C ILE A 293 21.20 -8.86 -12.34
N GLN A 294 22.45 -8.90 -11.89
CA GLN A 294 22.88 -9.80 -10.82
C GLN A 294 22.16 -9.51 -9.49
N GLY A 295 22.08 -8.24 -9.09
CA GLY A 295 21.44 -7.83 -7.84
C GLY A 295 19.93 -8.09 -7.84
N ILE A 296 19.23 -7.72 -8.92
CA ILE A 296 17.79 -7.94 -9.08
C ILE A 296 17.49 -9.44 -9.19
N GLY A 297 18.29 -10.20 -9.94
CA GLY A 297 18.17 -11.66 -10.06
C GLY A 297 18.33 -12.36 -8.71
N SER A 298 19.26 -11.90 -7.86
CA SER A 298 19.43 -12.42 -6.50
C SER A 298 18.20 -12.10 -5.62
N SER A 299 17.56 -10.97 -5.81
CA SER A 299 16.32 -10.60 -5.11
C SER A 299 15.15 -11.47 -5.55
N ALA A 300 14.99 -11.68 -6.85
CA ALA A 300 13.97 -12.57 -7.42
C ALA A 300 14.14 -14.03 -6.97
N SER A 301 15.37 -14.49 -6.75
CA SER A 301 15.60 -15.84 -6.22
C SER A 301 15.27 -16.00 -4.73
N LEU A 302 15.38 -14.93 -3.95
CA LEU A 302 15.03 -14.90 -2.52
C LEU A 302 13.51 -14.80 -2.29
N ASP A 303 12.81 -14.05 -3.14
CA ASP A 303 11.37 -13.87 -3.09
C ASP A 303 10.78 -14.08 -4.51
N PRO A 304 10.63 -15.33 -4.95
CA PRO A 304 10.25 -15.67 -6.31
C PRO A 304 8.78 -15.37 -6.65
N VAL A 305 7.95 -15.06 -5.66
CA VAL A 305 6.53 -14.72 -5.83
C VAL A 305 6.30 -13.22 -6.09
N ASN A 306 7.32 -12.41 -6.02
CA ASN A 306 7.23 -10.97 -6.24
C ASN A 306 7.41 -10.63 -7.72
N ASP A 307 6.33 -10.25 -8.37
CA ASP A 307 6.31 -9.88 -9.80
C ASP A 307 7.15 -8.62 -10.11
N GLN A 308 7.28 -7.70 -9.16
CA GLN A 308 8.08 -6.50 -9.31
C GLN A 308 9.54 -6.82 -9.62
N TYR A 309 10.14 -7.80 -8.94
CA TYR A 309 11.54 -8.17 -9.20
C TYR A 309 11.70 -8.76 -10.60
N GLN A 310 10.76 -9.59 -11.05
CA GLN A 310 10.78 -10.13 -12.40
C GLN A 310 10.60 -9.02 -13.46
N ARG A 311 9.71 -8.06 -13.22
CA ARG A 311 9.51 -6.91 -14.10
C ARG A 311 10.78 -6.06 -14.22
N PHE A 312 11.42 -5.72 -13.12
CA PHE A 312 12.66 -4.94 -13.15
C PHE A 312 13.82 -5.71 -13.76
N LEU A 313 13.86 -7.04 -13.57
CA LEU A 313 14.83 -7.90 -14.25
C LEU A 313 14.65 -7.88 -15.77
N ALA A 314 13.38 -7.95 -16.23
CA ALA A 314 13.06 -7.82 -17.64
C ALA A 314 13.48 -6.45 -18.21
N GLN A 315 13.25 -5.36 -17.48
CA GLN A 315 13.70 -4.02 -17.85
C GLN A 315 15.23 -3.91 -17.90
N ALA A 316 15.95 -4.51 -16.95
CA ALA A 316 17.41 -4.53 -16.96
C ALA A 316 17.97 -5.30 -18.17
N TYR A 317 17.36 -6.44 -18.53
CA TYR A 317 17.74 -7.16 -19.75
C TYR A 317 17.37 -6.37 -21.03
N LEU A 318 16.27 -5.60 -21.02
CA LEU A 318 15.94 -4.70 -22.13
C LEU A 318 17.01 -3.62 -22.31
N LEU A 319 17.46 -3.00 -21.22
CA LEU A 319 18.59 -2.04 -21.26
C LEU A 319 19.86 -2.69 -21.79
N LYS A 320 20.15 -3.92 -21.38
CA LYS A 320 21.28 -4.69 -21.95
C LYS A 320 21.12 -4.93 -23.45
N THR A 321 19.94 -5.31 -23.89
CA THR A 321 19.62 -5.48 -25.32
C THR A 321 19.85 -4.19 -26.09
N GLN A 322 19.36 -3.06 -25.59
CA GLN A 322 19.56 -1.74 -26.21
C GLN A 322 21.05 -1.33 -26.28
N SER A 323 21.82 -1.63 -25.23
CA SER A 323 23.26 -1.36 -25.21
C SER A 323 24.00 -2.19 -26.27
N ILE A 324 23.64 -3.47 -26.46
CA ILE A 324 24.22 -4.34 -27.50
C ILE A 324 23.86 -3.82 -28.90
N ILE A 325 22.61 -3.41 -29.14
CA ILE A 325 22.18 -2.82 -30.42
C ILE A 325 23.01 -1.56 -30.71
N SER A 326 23.13 -0.65 -29.74
CA SER A 326 23.87 0.60 -29.90
C SER A 326 25.36 0.36 -30.20
N ALA A 327 25.96 -0.63 -29.57
CA ALA A 327 27.35 -1.02 -29.83
C ALA A 327 27.54 -1.67 -31.20
N SER A 328 26.53 -2.40 -31.68
CA SER A 328 26.58 -3.10 -32.99
C SER A 328 26.36 -2.17 -34.20
N LEU A 329 25.77 -0.99 -34.01
CA LEU A 329 25.64 0.01 -35.07
C LEU A 329 26.98 0.56 -35.57
N GLN A 330 28.07 0.41 -34.77
CA GLN A 330 29.40 0.88 -35.07
C GLN A 330 30.33 -0.20 -35.62
N LYS A 331 29.95 -1.48 -35.56
CA LYS A 331 30.80 -2.62 -35.98
C LYS A 331 29.92 -3.75 -36.55
N VAL A 332 30.46 -4.49 -37.53
CA VAL A 332 29.78 -5.72 -38.01
C VAL A 332 29.61 -6.69 -36.83
N PRO A 333 28.40 -7.16 -36.55
CA PRO A 333 28.10 -8.01 -35.38
C PRO A 333 28.88 -9.34 -35.49
N SER A 334 29.78 -9.61 -34.54
CA SER A 334 30.44 -10.91 -34.42
C SER A 334 29.39 -11.98 -33.98
N PRO A 335 29.67 -13.28 -34.23
CA PRO A 335 28.82 -14.35 -33.74
C PRO A 335 28.57 -14.32 -32.21
N GLU A 336 29.52 -13.83 -31.44
CA GLU A 336 29.41 -13.62 -30.00
C GLU A 336 28.39 -12.54 -29.65
N ILE A 337 28.49 -11.38 -30.30
CA ILE A 337 27.52 -10.27 -30.10
C ILE A 337 26.09 -10.72 -30.45
N GLN A 338 25.92 -11.53 -31.50
CA GLN A 338 24.62 -12.09 -31.87
C GLN A 338 24.10 -13.09 -30.84
N ALA A 339 24.97 -13.89 -30.21
CA ALA A 339 24.60 -14.81 -29.15
C ALA A 339 24.20 -14.03 -27.88
N ASP A 340 24.96 -13.02 -27.48
CA ASP A 340 24.67 -12.16 -26.34
C ASP A 340 23.35 -11.42 -26.52
N PHE A 341 23.07 -10.90 -27.71
CA PHE A 341 21.81 -10.27 -28.05
C PHE A 341 20.62 -11.25 -27.87
N ARG A 342 20.72 -12.45 -28.46
CA ARG A 342 19.66 -13.47 -28.33
C ARG A 342 19.44 -13.86 -26.87
N ASN A 343 20.51 -14.04 -26.10
CA ASN A 343 20.42 -14.38 -24.69
C ASN A 343 19.77 -13.25 -23.89
N ALA A 344 20.13 -12.00 -24.15
CA ALA A 344 19.53 -10.84 -23.46
C ALA A 344 18.02 -10.71 -23.78
N VAL A 345 17.65 -10.86 -25.07
CA VAL A 345 16.23 -10.84 -25.49
C VAL A 345 15.44 -11.97 -24.86
N ASN A 346 15.93 -13.21 -24.91
CA ASN A 346 15.24 -14.35 -24.33
C ASN A 346 15.06 -14.19 -22.81
N SER A 347 16.10 -13.66 -22.14
CA SER A 347 16.03 -13.40 -20.70
C SER A 347 15.04 -12.27 -20.36
N ALA A 348 14.97 -11.21 -21.17
CA ALA A 348 13.99 -10.14 -21.03
C ALA A 348 12.56 -10.66 -21.17
N VAL A 349 12.30 -11.43 -22.25
CA VAL A 349 10.99 -12.03 -22.51
C VAL A 349 10.61 -13.04 -21.44
N GLY A 350 11.55 -13.89 -21.01
CA GLY A 350 11.29 -14.89 -19.96
C GLY A 350 10.96 -14.24 -18.61
N ALA A 351 11.71 -13.25 -18.19
CA ALA A 351 11.45 -12.52 -16.95
C ALA A 351 10.12 -11.75 -16.99
N MET A 352 9.79 -11.14 -18.13
CA MET A 352 8.53 -10.45 -18.34
C MET A 352 7.33 -11.41 -18.28
N GLN A 353 7.42 -12.58 -18.93
CA GLN A 353 6.39 -13.60 -18.86
C GLN A 353 6.20 -14.11 -17.43
N ALA A 354 7.29 -14.30 -16.69
CA ALA A 354 7.23 -14.68 -15.28
C ALA A 354 6.52 -13.60 -14.45
N ALA A 355 6.80 -12.32 -14.67
CA ALA A 355 6.10 -11.22 -14.00
C ALA A 355 4.59 -11.25 -14.26
N ILE A 356 4.18 -11.42 -15.53
CA ILE A 356 2.75 -11.50 -15.90
C ILE A 356 2.09 -12.74 -15.29
N GLN A 357 2.75 -13.90 -15.28
CA GLN A 357 2.21 -15.11 -14.67
C GLN A 357 1.98 -14.97 -13.17
N LEU A 358 2.90 -14.28 -12.48
CA LEU A 358 2.79 -14.00 -11.05
C LEU A 358 1.65 -13.02 -10.76
N ASN A 359 1.46 -12.02 -11.64
CA ASN A 359 0.46 -10.98 -11.42
C ASN A 359 -0.12 -10.44 -12.74
N LYS A 360 -1.21 -11.07 -13.19
CA LYS A 360 -1.88 -10.74 -14.45
C LYS A 360 -2.66 -9.43 -14.41
N ILE A 361 -3.07 -8.97 -13.23
CA ILE A 361 -3.84 -7.74 -13.03
C ILE A 361 -2.95 -6.51 -12.84
N GLU A 362 -1.64 -6.66 -12.89
CA GLU A 362 -0.69 -5.56 -12.77
C GLU A 362 -0.43 -4.92 -14.14
N SER A 363 -0.98 -3.73 -14.37
CA SER A 363 -0.84 -2.99 -15.63
C SER A 363 0.61 -2.69 -16.02
N PHE A 364 1.49 -2.46 -15.04
CA PHE A 364 2.91 -2.22 -15.29
C PHE A 364 3.64 -3.44 -15.86
N ASN A 365 3.20 -4.67 -15.53
CA ASN A 365 3.77 -5.88 -16.13
C ASN A 365 3.48 -5.94 -17.63
N TRP A 366 2.24 -5.69 -18.00
CA TRP A 366 1.81 -5.64 -19.41
C TRP A 366 2.45 -4.48 -20.17
N ARG A 367 2.58 -3.33 -19.54
CA ARG A 367 3.24 -2.18 -20.14
C ARG A 367 4.73 -2.45 -20.38
N THR A 368 5.42 -3.14 -19.46
CA THR A 368 6.80 -3.58 -19.66
C THR A 368 6.90 -4.59 -20.80
N ALA A 369 5.95 -5.51 -20.91
CA ALA A 369 5.85 -6.43 -22.04
C ALA A 369 5.75 -5.66 -23.39
N GLY A 370 4.85 -4.69 -23.45
CA GLY A 370 4.70 -3.81 -24.62
C GLY A 370 6.03 -3.14 -25.01
N SER A 371 6.74 -2.57 -24.05
CA SER A 371 8.04 -1.91 -24.28
C SER A 371 9.12 -2.87 -24.79
N ILE A 372 9.16 -4.10 -24.29
CA ILE A 372 10.10 -5.12 -24.77
C ILE A 372 9.77 -5.49 -26.22
N TYR A 373 8.51 -5.81 -26.52
CA TYR A 373 8.11 -6.16 -27.88
C TYR A 373 8.25 -4.97 -28.84
N GLU A 374 7.93 -3.74 -28.42
CA GLU A 374 8.14 -2.52 -29.20
C GLU A 374 9.62 -2.38 -29.65
N THR A 375 10.57 -2.62 -28.75
CA THR A 375 12.00 -2.59 -29.10
C THR A 375 12.38 -3.67 -30.12
N LEU A 376 11.62 -4.76 -30.17
CA LEU A 376 11.87 -5.90 -31.06
C LEU A 376 11.15 -5.79 -32.43
N ILE A 377 10.26 -4.83 -32.64
CA ILE A 377 9.49 -4.67 -33.89
C ILE A 377 10.37 -4.73 -35.14
N PRO A 378 11.51 -3.97 -35.24
CA PRO A 378 12.35 -4.01 -36.43
C PRO A 378 13.18 -5.29 -36.58
N LEU A 379 13.19 -6.18 -35.58
CA LEU A 379 14.14 -7.30 -35.48
C LEU A 379 13.44 -8.67 -35.46
N VAL A 380 12.20 -8.73 -34.96
CA VAL A 380 11.49 -10.01 -34.71
C VAL A 380 10.09 -9.93 -35.33
N PRO A 381 9.75 -10.82 -36.31
CA PRO A 381 8.41 -10.89 -36.87
C PRO A 381 7.35 -11.18 -35.78
N GLY A 382 6.22 -10.47 -35.83
CA GLY A 382 5.10 -10.62 -34.89
C GLY A 382 5.29 -9.87 -33.55
N ALA A 383 6.43 -9.17 -33.36
CA ALA A 383 6.65 -8.34 -32.20
C ALA A 383 5.70 -7.12 -32.16
N ASP A 384 5.30 -6.62 -33.33
CA ASP A 384 4.31 -5.57 -33.55
C ASP A 384 2.97 -5.91 -32.90
N GLN A 385 2.37 -7.04 -33.29
CA GLN A 385 1.12 -7.49 -32.71
C GLN A 385 1.23 -7.80 -31.23
N SER A 386 2.36 -8.35 -30.79
CA SER A 386 2.62 -8.64 -29.36
C SER A 386 2.71 -7.36 -28.55
N ALA A 387 3.33 -6.29 -29.06
CA ALA A 387 3.41 -4.98 -28.43
C ALA A 387 2.02 -4.34 -28.30
N ILE A 388 1.23 -4.33 -29.40
CA ILE A 388 -0.14 -3.81 -29.39
C ILE A 388 -1.01 -4.55 -28.38
N ASN A 389 -0.98 -5.88 -28.37
CA ASN A 389 -1.76 -6.69 -27.43
C ASN A 389 -1.38 -6.39 -25.98
N ALA A 390 -0.08 -6.27 -25.69
CA ALA A 390 0.40 -5.99 -24.36
C ALA A 390 0.00 -4.59 -23.85
N TYR A 391 0.11 -3.56 -24.69
CA TYR A 391 -0.33 -2.22 -24.31
C TYR A 391 -1.86 -2.09 -24.25
N THR A 392 -2.60 -2.82 -25.06
CA THR A 392 -4.06 -2.90 -24.98
C THR A 392 -4.48 -3.51 -23.65
N GLU A 393 -3.84 -4.60 -23.22
CA GLU A 393 -4.11 -5.20 -21.91
C GLU A 393 -3.72 -4.24 -20.79
N ALA A 394 -2.57 -3.56 -20.87
CA ALA A 394 -2.19 -2.55 -19.88
C ALA A 394 -3.23 -1.42 -19.77
N SER A 395 -3.80 -0.97 -20.90
CA SER A 395 -4.84 0.06 -20.91
C SER A 395 -6.19 -0.43 -20.38
N SER A 396 -6.51 -1.71 -20.53
CA SER A 396 -7.73 -2.30 -19.96
C SER A 396 -7.68 -2.34 -18.44
N LEU A 397 -6.48 -2.55 -17.87
CA LEU A 397 -6.23 -2.59 -16.42
C LEU A 397 -6.06 -1.20 -15.78
N ASP A 398 -5.73 -0.17 -16.57
CA ASP A 398 -5.60 1.22 -16.12
C ASP A 398 -6.16 2.19 -17.17
N PRO A 399 -7.50 2.17 -17.41
CA PRO A 399 -8.12 2.86 -18.54
C PRO A 399 -8.03 4.38 -18.48
N SER A 400 -7.86 4.95 -17.30
CA SER A 400 -7.69 6.40 -17.11
C SER A 400 -6.24 6.86 -17.21
N ASN A 401 -5.29 5.97 -17.50
CA ASN A 401 -3.88 6.32 -17.61
C ASN A 401 -3.53 6.72 -19.05
N PRO A 402 -3.21 8.00 -19.30
CA PRO A 402 -2.91 8.45 -20.67
C PRO A 402 -1.64 7.82 -21.24
N THR A 403 -0.73 7.34 -20.38
CA THR A 403 0.57 6.82 -20.82
C THR A 403 0.43 5.57 -21.69
N SER A 404 -0.52 4.66 -21.35
CA SER A 404 -0.74 3.44 -22.15
C SER A 404 -1.22 3.76 -23.58
N TYR A 405 -2.02 4.81 -23.73
CA TYR A 405 -2.49 5.27 -25.06
C TYR A 405 -1.37 5.95 -25.86
N VAL A 406 -0.51 6.72 -25.18
CA VAL A 406 0.70 7.30 -25.81
C VAL A 406 1.64 6.19 -26.26
N ASP A 407 1.84 5.16 -25.46
CA ASP A 407 2.67 4.01 -25.81
C ASP A 407 2.10 3.26 -27.03
N LEU A 408 0.78 3.04 -27.10
CA LEU A 408 0.10 2.47 -28.27
C LEU A 408 0.32 3.34 -29.53
N GLY A 409 0.09 4.65 -29.43
CA GLY A 409 0.31 5.58 -30.54
C GLY A 409 1.75 5.56 -31.05
N ARG A 410 2.73 5.54 -30.14
CA ARG A 410 4.15 5.41 -30.48
C ARG A 410 4.45 4.07 -31.17
N THR A 411 3.88 2.97 -30.68
CA THR A 411 4.02 1.64 -31.30
C THR A 411 3.52 1.65 -32.75
N HIS A 412 2.34 2.22 -32.99
CA HIS A 412 1.82 2.35 -34.36
C HIS A 412 2.74 3.19 -35.27
N MET A 413 3.33 4.27 -34.75
CA MET A 413 4.32 5.06 -35.51
C MET A 413 5.55 4.21 -35.86
N ILE A 414 6.10 3.46 -34.92
CA ILE A 414 7.26 2.58 -35.13
C ILE A 414 6.95 1.50 -36.18
N ILE A 415 5.75 0.92 -36.12
CA ILE A 415 5.29 -0.06 -37.11
C ILE A 415 5.24 0.59 -38.53
N SER A 416 4.64 1.77 -38.62
CA SER A 416 4.55 2.52 -39.87
C SER A 416 5.93 2.87 -40.43
N ASP A 417 6.85 3.36 -39.59
CA ASP A 417 8.21 3.72 -39.99
C ASP A 417 9.03 2.48 -40.41
N THR A 418 8.86 1.37 -39.71
CA THR A 418 9.50 0.09 -40.05
C THR A 418 9.00 -0.42 -41.38
N ALA A 419 7.67 -0.38 -41.60
CA ALA A 419 7.06 -0.77 -42.89
C ALA A 419 7.54 0.14 -44.03
N GLN A 420 7.64 1.47 -43.82
CA GLN A 420 8.19 2.41 -44.79
C GLN A 420 9.67 2.11 -45.12
N GLY A 421 10.48 1.81 -44.09
CA GLY A 421 11.88 1.42 -44.26
C GLY A 421 12.04 0.16 -45.15
N LEU A 422 11.16 -0.84 -44.92
CA LEU A 422 11.15 -2.06 -45.72
C LEU A 422 10.69 -1.83 -47.15
N LEU A 423 9.67 -0.96 -47.37
CA LEU A 423 9.22 -0.57 -48.70
C LEU A 423 10.30 0.15 -49.52
N ASN A 424 11.17 0.89 -48.87
CA ASN A 424 12.24 1.64 -49.52
C ASN A 424 13.48 0.74 -49.87
N GLN A 425 13.50 -0.54 -49.46
CA GLN A 425 14.57 -1.45 -49.83
C GLN A 425 14.47 -1.86 -51.28
N ARG A 426 15.58 -1.75 -52.05
CA ARG A 426 15.64 -2.02 -53.49
C ARG A 426 15.22 -3.44 -53.91
N ASN A 427 15.18 -4.41 -53.00
CA ASN A 427 14.90 -5.82 -53.22
C ASN A 427 13.54 -6.28 -52.65
N ALA A 428 12.64 -5.38 -52.30
CA ALA A 428 11.32 -5.75 -51.81
C ALA A 428 10.49 -6.44 -52.94
N THR A 429 9.95 -7.62 -52.61
CA THR A 429 9.04 -8.34 -53.55
C THR A 429 7.68 -7.64 -53.66
N ALA A 430 6.96 -7.85 -54.75
CA ALA A 430 5.62 -7.26 -54.94
C ALA A 430 4.63 -7.65 -53.81
N GLU A 431 4.78 -8.84 -53.25
CA GLU A 431 3.96 -9.35 -52.15
C GLU A 431 4.31 -8.67 -50.84
N GLN A 432 5.60 -8.46 -50.55
CA GLN A 432 6.07 -7.68 -49.41
C GLN A 432 5.61 -6.22 -49.48
N VAL A 433 5.70 -5.60 -50.64
CA VAL A 433 5.21 -4.23 -50.90
C VAL A 433 3.73 -4.13 -50.57
N LYS A 434 2.91 -5.10 -50.99
CA LYS A 434 1.48 -5.12 -50.72
C LYS A 434 1.19 -5.29 -49.22
N GLN A 435 1.91 -6.20 -48.53
CA GLN A 435 1.76 -6.46 -47.09
C GLN A 435 2.17 -5.22 -46.27
N TYR A 436 3.34 -4.64 -46.51
CA TYR A 436 3.84 -3.49 -45.77
C TYR A 436 3.05 -2.21 -46.04
N SER A 437 2.53 -2.03 -47.28
CA SER A 437 1.64 -0.91 -47.58
C SER A 437 0.31 -1.02 -46.85
N ALA A 438 -0.24 -2.23 -46.69
CA ALA A 438 -1.45 -2.48 -45.89
C ALA A 438 -1.22 -2.20 -44.43
N ILE A 439 -0.09 -2.65 -43.85
CA ILE A 439 0.30 -2.38 -42.44
C ILE A 439 0.41 -0.87 -42.22
N ARG A 440 1.09 -0.14 -43.09
CA ARG A 440 1.26 1.31 -43.01
C ARG A 440 -0.07 2.07 -43.04
N THR A 441 -1.04 1.63 -43.81
CA THR A 441 -2.36 2.29 -43.90
C THR A 441 -3.27 1.94 -42.71
N SER A 442 -3.01 0.84 -41.99
CA SER A 442 -3.78 0.39 -40.84
C SER A 442 -3.19 0.86 -39.48
N SER A 443 -1.94 1.30 -39.49
CA SER A 443 -1.23 1.84 -38.31
C SER A 443 -1.38 3.35 -38.21
#